data_4b27b41f1d2c250a3738df4ad52a7ec5
#
_entry.id   4b27b41f1d2c250a3738df4ad52a7ec5
#
_cell.length_a   1.000
_cell.length_b   1.000
_cell.length_c   1.000
_cell.angle_alpha   90.00
_cell.angle_beta   90.00
_cell.angle_gamma   90.00
#
_symmetry.space_group_name_H-M   'P 1'
#
loop_
_entity.id
_entity.type
_entity.pdbx_description
1 polymer ?
#
loop_
_entity_poly.entity_id
_entity_poly.type
_entity_poly.pdbx_seq_one_letter_code
_entity_poly.pdbx_strand_id
1 'polypeptide(L)'
;MFIEDDLYLKKIKGRNMTDNWEFSLNKAVDAVWKDGLREIFEYRDLGIEDATKGDYVAHIVKANGKEMADEVQHWHVHDCEFQFVMVLNGWAEFEYEGLGVKRIEKG
;
A
#
# COMPACT_ATOMS: atom_id res chain seq x y z
N MET A 1 16.38 -5.13 7.61
CA MET A 1 17.34 -4.85 8.71
C MET A 1 16.58 -4.65 10.00
N PHE A 2 17.03 -5.28 11.06
CA PHE A 2 16.42 -5.15 12.38
C PHE A 2 17.26 -4.24 13.25
N ILE A 3 16.61 -3.34 13.97
CA ILE A 3 17.21 -2.58 15.05
C ILE A 3 16.48 -3.04 16.32
N GLU A 4 17.12 -3.86 17.13
CA GLU A 4 16.49 -4.48 18.30
C GLU A 4 16.60 -3.63 19.57
N ASP A 5 17.53 -2.69 19.59
CA ASP A 5 17.69 -1.77 20.71
C ASP A 5 18.22 -0.40 20.25
N ASP A 6 18.21 0.55 21.16
CA ASP A 6 18.59 1.93 20.89
C ASP A 6 20.10 2.16 20.79
N LEU A 7 20.90 1.11 20.92
CA LEU A 7 22.35 1.22 20.93
C LEU A 7 22.98 1.17 19.55
N TYR A 8 22.18 0.82 18.54
CA TYR A 8 22.68 0.69 17.18
C TYR A 8 22.25 1.84 16.29
N LEU A 9 23.21 2.64 15.86
CA LEU A 9 22.99 3.68 14.86
C LEU A 9 23.76 3.36 13.59
N LYS A 10 23.03 3.26 12.49
CA LYS A 10 23.61 3.10 11.17
C LYS A 10 23.36 4.35 10.33
N LYS A 11 24.45 4.95 9.83
CA LYS A 11 24.33 6.02 8.84
C LYS A 11 24.07 5.44 7.47
N ILE A 12 22.96 5.84 6.88
CA ILE A 12 22.59 5.45 5.54
C ILE A 12 22.86 6.61 4.61
N LYS A 13 23.73 6.38 3.62
CA LYS A 13 23.93 7.38 2.56
C LYS A 13 22.75 7.29 1.58
N GLY A 14 22.13 8.43 1.32
CA GLY A 14 21.15 8.55 0.25
C GLY A 14 21.80 8.31 -1.11
N ARG A 15 21.03 7.76 -2.02
CA ARG A 15 21.38 7.64 -3.44
C ARG A 15 20.54 8.63 -4.22
N ASN A 16 21.14 9.31 -5.16
CA ASN A 16 20.39 10.01 -6.19
C ASN A 16 19.86 8.98 -7.18
N MET A 17 18.65 8.50 -6.93
CA MET A 17 18.00 7.48 -7.77
C MET A 17 17.34 8.13 -8.98
N THR A 18 16.66 9.25 -8.75
CA THR A 18 16.12 10.14 -9.77
C THR A 18 16.25 11.57 -9.25
N ASP A 19 16.50 12.52 -10.12
CA ASP A 19 16.87 13.89 -9.77
C ASP A 19 15.80 14.63 -8.96
N ASN A 20 14.53 14.20 -9.04
CA ASN A 20 13.40 14.91 -8.44
C ASN A 20 12.76 14.17 -7.26
N TRP A 21 13.22 13.00 -6.93
CA TRP A 21 12.62 12.24 -5.84
C TRP A 21 13.09 12.75 -4.49
N GLU A 22 12.17 12.73 -3.55
CA GLU A 22 12.40 13.16 -2.19
C GLU A 22 12.29 11.98 -1.23
N PHE A 23 12.92 12.10 -0.08
CA PHE A 23 12.75 11.14 1.01
C PHE A 23 11.33 11.25 1.57
N SER A 24 10.71 10.10 1.85
CA SER A 24 9.39 10.04 2.49
C SER A 24 9.44 9.12 3.71
N LEU A 25 8.86 9.58 4.80
CA LEU A 25 8.64 8.78 6.00
C LEU A 25 7.21 9.03 6.48
N ASN A 26 6.40 7.98 6.52
CA ASN A 26 5.03 8.04 7.00
C ASN A 26 4.88 7.11 8.20
N LYS A 27 4.66 7.69 9.37
CA LYS A 27 4.52 6.94 10.63
C LYS A 27 3.06 6.61 10.89
N ALA A 28 2.79 5.44 11.45
CA ALA A 28 1.45 5.01 11.80
C ALA A 28 0.75 5.97 12.77
N VAL A 29 1.50 6.59 13.68
CA VAL A 29 0.97 7.57 14.64
C VAL A 29 0.39 8.82 13.97
N ASP A 30 0.89 9.16 12.79
CA ASP A 30 0.45 10.32 12.00
C ASP A 30 -0.52 9.93 10.86
N ALA A 31 -1.01 8.70 10.88
CA ALA A 31 -1.86 8.18 9.81
C ALA A 31 -3.16 8.98 9.66
N VAL A 32 -3.45 9.35 8.43
CA VAL A 32 -4.73 9.93 8.03
C VAL A 32 -5.44 8.93 7.12
N TRP A 33 -6.63 8.51 7.54
CA TRP A 33 -7.45 7.58 6.78
C TRP A 33 -8.54 8.34 6.06
N LYS A 34 -8.73 8.05 4.79
CA LYS A 34 -9.74 8.67 3.95
C LYS A 34 -10.61 7.60 3.31
N ASP A 35 -11.87 7.94 3.08
CA ASP A 35 -12.76 7.13 2.28
C ASP A 35 -12.19 7.03 0.85
N GLY A 36 -12.19 5.80 0.32
CA GLY A 36 -11.69 5.54 -1.01
C GLY A 36 -12.80 5.57 -2.06
N LEU A 37 -12.42 5.22 -3.28
CA LEU A 37 -13.36 5.07 -4.39
C LEU A 37 -14.37 3.95 -4.17
N ARG A 38 -14.05 3.01 -3.30
CA ARG A 38 -14.94 1.90 -2.94
C ARG A 38 -15.41 2.09 -1.51
N GLU A 39 -16.70 2.02 -1.31
CA GLU A 39 -17.35 2.31 -0.03
C GLU A 39 -16.90 1.42 1.13
N ILE A 40 -16.40 0.22 0.84
CA ILE A 40 -15.95 -0.74 1.85
C ILE A 40 -14.54 -0.51 2.35
N PHE A 41 -13.80 0.41 1.74
CA PHE A 41 -12.39 0.63 2.06
C PHE A 41 -12.11 2.05 2.53
N GLU A 42 -11.16 2.14 3.45
CA GLU A 42 -10.47 3.36 3.80
C GLU A 42 -9.00 3.25 3.37
N TYR A 43 -8.44 4.36 2.97
CA TYR A 43 -7.10 4.44 2.41
C TYR A 43 -6.21 5.37 3.24
N ARG A 44 -4.99 4.92 3.49
CA ARG A 44 -3.92 5.72 4.05
C ARG A 44 -2.84 5.89 3.00
N ASP A 45 -2.64 7.13 2.57
CA ASP A 45 -1.53 7.48 1.68
C ASP A 45 -0.22 7.43 2.45
N LEU A 46 0.79 6.80 1.89
CA LEU A 46 2.13 6.73 2.48
C LEU A 46 3.07 7.83 1.98
N GLY A 47 2.58 8.77 1.18
CA GLY A 47 3.36 9.92 0.70
C GLY A 47 4.34 9.61 -0.43
N ILE A 48 4.26 8.43 -1.02
CA ILE A 48 5.20 8.02 -2.08
C ILE A 48 4.90 8.72 -3.41
N GLU A 49 3.64 8.96 -3.71
CA GLU A 49 3.27 9.68 -4.93
C GLU A 49 3.87 11.09 -4.98
N ASP A 50 3.73 11.84 -3.90
CA ASP A 50 4.35 13.16 -3.79
C ASP A 50 5.87 13.11 -3.83
N ALA A 51 6.47 12.20 -3.08
CA ALA A 51 7.92 12.06 -2.99
C ALA A 51 8.55 11.66 -4.32
N THR A 52 7.84 10.90 -5.15
CA THR A 52 8.33 10.43 -6.45
C THR A 52 7.78 11.23 -7.63
N LYS A 53 7.09 12.34 -7.36
CA LYS A 53 6.49 13.20 -8.41
C LYS A 53 5.54 12.44 -9.34
N GLY A 54 4.78 11.52 -8.79
CA GLY A 54 3.79 10.74 -9.52
C GLY A 54 4.28 9.41 -10.11
N ASP A 55 5.56 9.08 -9.97
CA ASP A 55 6.10 7.86 -10.57
C ASP A 55 5.59 6.60 -9.87
N TYR A 56 5.38 6.65 -8.55
CA TYR A 56 4.87 5.54 -7.76
C TYR A 56 3.79 5.97 -6.78
N VAL A 57 2.95 5.03 -6.42
CA VAL A 57 1.90 5.20 -5.40
C VAL A 57 2.03 4.08 -4.37
N ALA A 58 1.85 4.40 -3.10
CA ALA A 58 1.77 3.40 -2.05
C ALA A 58 0.68 3.76 -1.05
N HIS A 59 -0.21 2.81 -0.80
CA HIS A 59 -1.31 2.95 0.15
C HIS A 59 -1.37 1.77 1.10
N ILE A 60 -1.85 2.03 2.31
CA ILE A 60 -2.41 0.98 3.15
C ILE A 60 -3.93 1.07 3.01
N VAL A 61 -4.57 -0.07 2.81
CA VAL A 61 -6.01 -0.17 2.62
C VAL A 61 -6.58 -1.03 3.74
N LYS A 62 -7.65 -0.60 4.35
CA LYS A 62 -8.38 -1.41 5.34
C LYS A 62 -9.86 -1.45 5.03
N ALA A 63 -10.52 -2.55 5.42
CA ALA A 63 -11.95 -2.64 5.37
C ALA A 63 -12.57 -1.76 6.47
N ASN A 64 -13.70 -1.11 6.17
CA ASN A 64 -14.40 -0.24 7.10
C ASN A 64 -15.62 -0.90 7.76
N GLY A 65 -15.85 -2.19 7.51
CA GLY A 65 -16.96 -2.96 8.06
C GLY A 65 -18.29 -2.84 7.31
N LYS A 66 -18.33 -2.07 6.22
CA LYS A 66 -19.53 -2.01 5.37
C LYS A 66 -19.66 -3.27 4.52
N GLU A 67 -20.88 -3.59 4.12
CA GLU A 67 -21.16 -4.72 3.22
C GLU A 67 -20.64 -4.42 1.81
N MET A 68 -20.11 -5.46 1.18
CA MET A 68 -19.61 -5.37 -0.18
C MET A 68 -20.79 -5.35 -1.17
N ALA A 69 -20.90 -4.27 -1.94
CA ALA A 69 -21.82 -4.19 -3.04
C ALA A 69 -21.27 -4.90 -4.29
N ASP A 70 -22.15 -5.34 -5.18
CA ASP A 70 -21.75 -6.06 -6.41
C ASP A 70 -20.79 -5.26 -7.28
N GLU A 71 -20.94 -3.94 -7.31
CA GLU A 71 -20.08 -3.04 -8.10
C GLU A 71 -18.60 -3.08 -7.66
N VAL A 72 -18.33 -3.49 -6.44
CA VAL A 72 -16.98 -3.58 -5.90
C VAL A 72 -16.21 -4.79 -6.46
N GLN A 73 -16.94 -5.77 -6.97
CA GLN A 73 -16.40 -7.04 -7.45
C GLN A 73 -16.14 -7.08 -8.96
N HIS A 74 -16.20 -5.92 -9.63
CA HIS A 74 -16.02 -5.86 -11.07
C HIS A 74 -14.57 -6.15 -11.46
N TRP A 75 -14.42 -6.87 -12.57
CA TRP A 75 -13.13 -7.03 -13.22
C TRP A 75 -12.54 -5.68 -13.61
N HIS A 76 -11.27 -5.49 -13.31
CA HIS A 76 -10.55 -4.29 -13.67
C HIS A 76 -9.07 -4.61 -13.88
N VAL A 77 -8.37 -3.70 -14.53
CA VAL A 77 -6.92 -3.76 -14.72
C VAL A 77 -6.28 -2.56 -14.04
N HIS A 78 -5.05 -2.72 -13.61
CA HIS A 78 -4.23 -1.62 -13.12
C HIS A 78 -3.25 -1.18 -14.21
N ASP A 79 -3.26 0.09 -14.54
CA ASP A 79 -2.32 0.67 -15.51
C ASP A 79 -1.00 0.98 -14.81
N CYS A 80 -0.22 -0.06 -14.57
CA CYS A 80 1.09 0.05 -13.95
C CYS A 80 1.99 -1.10 -14.41
N GLU A 81 3.28 -0.88 -14.38
CA GLU A 81 4.27 -1.91 -14.73
C GLU A 81 4.48 -2.92 -13.61
N PHE A 82 4.24 -2.50 -12.39
CA PHE A 82 4.46 -3.33 -11.21
C PHE A 82 3.46 -3.01 -10.11
N GLN A 83 2.91 -4.05 -9.49
CA GLN A 83 2.10 -3.91 -8.30
C GLN A 83 2.53 -4.93 -7.23
N PHE A 84 2.69 -4.45 -6.02
CA PHE A 84 2.96 -5.28 -4.86
C PHE A 84 1.82 -5.15 -3.85
N VAL A 85 1.32 -6.28 -3.37
CA VAL A 85 0.27 -6.34 -2.34
C VAL A 85 0.73 -7.24 -1.21
N MET A 86 0.66 -6.75 0.01
CA MET A 86 0.92 -7.51 1.21
C MET A 86 -0.22 -7.36 2.19
N VAL A 87 -0.72 -8.47 2.71
CA VAL A 87 -1.73 -8.46 3.78
C VAL A 87 -1.01 -8.30 5.12
N LEU A 88 -1.32 -7.20 5.81
CA LEU A 88 -0.72 -6.89 7.12
C LEU A 88 -1.50 -7.49 8.27
N ASN A 89 -2.81 -7.66 8.11
CA ASN A 89 -3.68 -8.26 9.10
C ASN A 89 -4.95 -8.81 8.43
N GLY A 90 -5.41 -9.98 8.88
CA GLY A 90 -6.57 -10.64 8.29
C GLY A 90 -6.24 -11.36 6.98
N TRP A 91 -7.18 -11.30 6.06
CA TRP A 91 -7.06 -11.98 4.77
C TRP A 91 -7.88 -11.26 3.70
N ALA A 92 -7.55 -11.55 2.44
CA ALA A 92 -8.31 -11.09 1.28
C ALA A 92 -8.36 -12.19 0.22
N GLU A 93 -9.40 -12.21 -0.56
CA GLU A 93 -9.51 -13.07 -1.74
C GLU A 93 -9.54 -12.22 -3.00
N PHE A 94 -8.71 -12.61 -3.95
CA PHE A 94 -8.65 -11.99 -5.28
C PHE A 94 -8.89 -13.07 -6.32
N GLU A 95 -9.65 -12.73 -7.34
CA GLU A 95 -9.79 -13.56 -8.52
C GLU A 95 -8.96 -12.97 -9.65
N TYR A 96 -8.06 -13.77 -10.20
CA TYR A 96 -7.19 -13.39 -11.30
C TYR A 96 -7.59 -14.13 -12.56
N GLU A 97 -7.69 -13.40 -13.65
CA GLU A 97 -7.99 -14.00 -14.95
C GLU A 97 -6.99 -15.10 -15.28
N GLY A 98 -7.49 -16.28 -15.61
CA GLY A 98 -6.68 -17.45 -15.93
C GLY A 98 -6.03 -18.18 -14.75
N LEU A 99 -6.10 -17.63 -13.54
CA LEU A 99 -5.50 -18.21 -12.34
C LEU A 99 -6.55 -18.59 -11.26
N GLY A 100 -7.76 -18.07 -11.37
CA GLY A 100 -8.84 -18.30 -10.40
C GLY A 100 -8.68 -17.50 -9.11
N VAL A 101 -9.41 -17.92 -8.09
CA VAL A 101 -9.42 -17.26 -6.78
C VAL A 101 -8.20 -17.63 -5.97
N LYS A 102 -7.55 -16.61 -5.41
CA LYS A 102 -6.42 -16.75 -4.48
C LYS A 102 -6.74 -16.07 -3.16
N ARG A 103 -6.62 -16.82 -2.08
CA ARG A 103 -6.69 -16.29 -0.73
C ARG A 103 -5.31 -15.88 -0.25
N ILE A 104 -5.17 -14.63 0.15
CA ILE A 104 -3.92 -14.06 0.63
C ILE A 104 -4.10 -13.74 2.09
N GLU A 105 -3.21 -14.26 2.92
CA GLU A 105 -3.21 -14.09 4.37
C GLU A 105 -2.03 -13.24 4.81
N LYS A 106 -2.02 -12.88 6.10
CA LYS A 106 -0.94 -12.09 6.71
C LYS A 106 0.45 -12.66 6.35
N GLY A 107 1.34 -11.77 5.89
CA GLY A 107 2.69 -12.14 5.47
C GLY A 107 2.73 -12.63 4.05
#